data_b21ba4bb0b3892f450cb9e0b64afedef
#
_entry.id   b21ba4bb0b3892f450cb9e0b64afedef
#
_cell.length_a   1.000
_cell.length_b   1.000
_cell.length_c   1.000
_cell.angle_alpha   90.00
_cell.angle_beta   90.00
_cell.angle_gamma   90.00
#
_symmetry.space_group_name_H-M   'P 1'
#
loop_
_entity.id
_entity.type
_entity.pdbx_description
1 polymer ?
#
loop_
_entity_poly.entity_id
_entity_poly.type
_entity_poly.pdbx_seq_one_letter_code
_entity_poly.pdbx_strand_id
1 'polypeptide(L)'
;MNEDESRLTVAGLGERALIERVTSLFGPAPAHEVWSGDDTAVLEAPQEALLFTTDLMVEDVDFRRSYASGFDVGWKLVAINASDVASMGGRPWRAVANLSLPEDTEVAFVDDLAEGIVAACSEWDIGLVGGDFSAGREISASLAMIGLIDPGLRVLRSGANPGHILCVTGALGGSAGGLVVLEEGIDDGPSRDALVSRHLRPRARVREGRALAGLASAMIDVSDGLAVDLGHLTAASHVGCEVTVEALPLDDGLRWLGSVHPDTDPGGLALLGGEDFELLLTLDGGNWDEARARVEAVGTSLSRIGTITDGPARIGGRDLEKWRAEGWEHLRSR
;
A
#
# COMPACT_ATOMS: atom_id res chain seq x y z
N MET A 1 29.89 12.87 -7.88
CA MET A 1 28.85 13.71 -8.50
C MET A 1 29.39 15.13 -8.47
N ASN A 2 29.49 15.81 -9.64
CA ASN A 2 29.95 17.20 -9.69
C ASN A 2 28.86 18.13 -9.09
N GLU A 3 29.27 19.21 -8.42
CA GLU A 3 28.34 20.22 -7.84
C GLU A 3 27.35 20.81 -8.86
N ASP A 4 27.66 20.75 -10.14
CA ASP A 4 26.79 21.20 -11.25
C ASP A 4 25.66 20.20 -11.58
N GLU A 5 25.85 18.90 -11.32
CA GLU A 5 24.79 17.88 -11.54
C GLU A 5 23.72 17.91 -10.45
N SER A 6 24.06 18.34 -9.24
CA SER A 6 23.12 18.41 -8.11
C SER A 6 22.11 19.57 -8.21
N ARG A 7 22.29 20.50 -9.19
CA ARG A 7 21.40 21.65 -9.41
C ARG A 7 20.65 21.60 -10.76
N LEU A 8 20.79 20.49 -11.51
CA LEU A 8 20.09 20.32 -12.76
C LEU A 8 18.59 20.09 -12.52
N THR A 9 17.75 20.99 -13.08
CA THR A 9 16.29 20.85 -12.98
C THR A 9 15.69 20.16 -14.21
N VAL A 10 14.46 19.70 -14.10
CA VAL A 10 13.74 19.06 -15.21
C VAL A 10 13.57 20.00 -16.39
N ALA A 11 13.32 21.30 -16.14
CA ALA A 11 13.26 22.30 -17.21
C ALA A 11 14.63 22.49 -17.88
N GLY A 12 15.72 22.43 -17.12
CA GLY A 12 17.09 22.55 -17.66
C GLY A 12 17.52 21.34 -18.49
N LEU A 13 17.07 20.14 -18.13
CA LEU A 13 17.35 18.89 -18.86
C LEU A 13 16.47 18.75 -20.11
N GLY A 14 15.20 19.08 -20.01
CA GLY A 14 14.18 18.92 -21.03
C GLY A 14 13.55 17.53 -21.06
N GLU A 15 12.29 17.47 -21.48
CA GLU A 15 11.43 16.29 -21.46
C GLU A 15 12.05 15.05 -22.12
N ARG A 16 12.57 15.22 -23.37
CA ARG A 16 13.13 14.08 -24.11
C ARG A 16 14.31 13.43 -23.37
N ALA A 17 15.22 14.22 -22.83
CA ALA A 17 16.36 13.69 -22.10
C ALA A 17 15.95 13.07 -20.77
N LEU A 18 14.90 13.58 -20.14
CA LEU A 18 14.31 13.00 -18.93
C LEU A 18 13.68 11.62 -19.24
N ILE A 19 12.92 11.51 -20.32
CA ILE A 19 12.34 10.23 -20.78
C ILE A 19 13.44 9.21 -21.06
N GLU A 20 14.45 9.57 -21.84
CA GLU A 20 15.59 8.68 -22.16
C GLU A 20 16.28 8.19 -20.87
N ARG A 21 16.48 9.08 -19.91
CA ARG A 21 17.12 8.79 -18.63
C ARG A 21 16.30 7.79 -17.81
N VAL A 22 15.02 8.03 -17.60
CA VAL A 22 14.14 7.16 -16.80
C VAL A 22 13.91 5.82 -17.48
N THR A 23 13.65 5.80 -18.78
CA THR A 23 13.43 4.55 -19.53
C THR A 23 14.67 3.66 -19.62
N SER A 24 15.88 4.23 -19.48
CA SER A 24 17.11 3.45 -19.41
C SER A 24 17.18 2.51 -18.18
N LEU A 25 16.40 2.77 -17.14
CA LEU A 25 16.30 1.95 -15.94
C LEU A 25 15.32 0.77 -16.11
N PHE A 26 14.47 0.79 -17.15
CA PHE A 26 13.48 -0.26 -17.36
C PHE A 26 14.14 -1.56 -17.79
N GLY A 27 13.61 -2.69 -17.30
CA GLY A 27 14.04 -4.00 -17.75
C GLY A 27 13.66 -4.29 -19.21
N PRO A 28 14.25 -5.30 -19.84
CA PRO A 28 13.92 -5.67 -21.21
C PRO A 28 12.51 -6.29 -21.29
N ALA A 29 11.79 -5.96 -22.36
CA ALA A 29 10.53 -6.61 -22.68
C ALA A 29 10.74 -8.10 -23.02
N PRO A 30 9.79 -8.99 -22.67
CA PRO A 30 9.74 -10.34 -23.22
C PRO A 30 9.69 -10.33 -24.76
N ALA A 31 10.12 -11.42 -25.40
CA ALA A 31 10.29 -11.47 -26.87
C ALA A 31 9.01 -11.18 -27.68
N HIS A 32 7.84 -11.35 -27.08
CA HIS A 32 6.52 -11.15 -27.72
C HIS A 32 5.79 -9.89 -27.27
N GLU A 33 6.43 -9.09 -26.41
CA GLU A 33 5.87 -7.83 -25.91
C GLU A 33 6.69 -6.64 -26.42
N VAL A 34 6.06 -5.50 -26.56
CA VAL A 34 6.71 -4.19 -26.77
C VAL A 34 6.37 -3.32 -25.57
N TRP A 35 7.39 -2.77 -24.92
CA TRP A 35 7.18 -1.92 -23.76
C TRP A 35 7.37 -0.44 -24.14
N SER A 36 8.17 0.31 -23.41
CA SER A 36 8.46 1.72 -23.74
C SER A 36 9.18 1.87 -25.07
N GLY A 37 8.92 2.96 -25.79
CA GLY A 37 9.61 3.33 -27.06
C GLY A 37 8.72 3.30 -28.30
N ASP A 38 7.44 2.96 -28.16
CA ASP A 38 6.40 3.11 -29.18
C ASP A 38 5.20 3.85 -28.56
N ASP A 39 4.17 4.19 -29.34
CA ASP A 39 2.98 4.92 -28.89
C ASP A 39 2.20 4.19 -27.79
N THR A 40 2.26 2.86 -27.79
CA THR A 40 1.62 2.02 -26.77
C THR A 40 2.48 0.80 -26.44
N ALA A 41 2.37 0.30 -25.22
CA ALA A 41 2.88 -1.03 -24.90
C ALA A 41 2.02 -2.11 -25.58
N VAL A 42 2.65 -3.15 -26.14
CA VAL A 42 1.98 -4.34 -26.66
C VAL A 42 2.22 -5.48 -25.69
N LEU A 43 1.16 -5.96 -25.07
CA LEU A 43 1.21 -7.04 -24.08
C LEU A 43 0.58 -8.31 -24.65
N GLU A 44 1.19 -9.48 -24.39
CA GLU A 44 0.57 -10.75 -24.73
C GLU A 44 -0.61 -11.00 -23.78
N ALA A 45 -1.78 -11.28 -24.33
CA ALA A 45 -3.00 -11.48 -23.53
C ALA A 45 -2.89 -12.74 -22.66
N PRO A 46 -2.96 -12.62 -21.32
CA PRO A 46 -2.92 -13.78 -20.43
C PRO A 46 -4.23 -14.57 -20.47
N GLN A 47 -4.18 -15.82 -20.02
CA GLN A 47 -5.39 -16.65 -19.85
C GLN A 47 -6.13 -16.38 -18.54
N GLU A 48 -5.45 -15.72 -17.60
CA GLU A 48 -5.98 -15.35 -16.28
C GLU A 48 -6.92 -14.13 -16.39
N ALA A 49 -7.75 -13.91 -15.37
CA ALA A 49 -8.53 -12.69 -15.26
C ALA A 49 -7.61 -11.52 -14.91
N LEU A 50 -7.92 -10.35 -15.44
CA LEU A 50 -7.19 -9.11 -15.15
C LEU A 50 -7.78 -8.43 -13.91
N LEU A 51 -6.92 -8.04 -13.00
CA LEU A 51 -7.18 -7.05 -11.95
C LEU A 51 -6.60 -5.72 -12.45
N PHE A 52 -7.35 -4.64 -12.34
CA PHE A 52 -6.89 -3.33 -12.81
C PHE A 52 -7.15 -2.28 -11.74
N THR A 53 -6.08 -1.60 -11.31
CA THR A 53 -6.13 -0.54 -10.31
C THR A 53 -5.27 0.64 -10.70
N THR A 54 -5.47 1.77 -10.01
CA THR A 54 -4.65 2.98 -10.13
C THR A 54 -4.72 3.80 -8.87
N ASP A 55 -3.56 4.32 -8.44
CA ASP A 55 -3.42 5.25 -7.34
C ASP A 55 -2.66 6.50 -7.77
N LEU A 56 -2.88 7.57 -7.01
CA LEU A 56 -2.25 8.87 -7.16
C LEU A 56 -1.65 9.29 -5.82
N MET A 57 -0.42 9.79 -5.84
CA MET A 57 0.23 10.46 -4.71
C MET A 57 0.54 11.90 -5.07
N VAL A 58 0.23 12.84 -4.17
CA VAL A 58 0.41 14.28 -4.34
C VAL A 58 1.30 14.81 -3.23
N GLU A 59 2.27 15.64 -3.59
CA GLU A 59 3.16 16.32 -2.63
C GLU A 59 2.34 17.17 -1.65
N ASP A 60 2.75 17.18 -0.38
CA ASP A 60 2.09 17.82 0.77
C ASP A 60 0.72 17.22 1.17
N VAL A 61 0.25 16.20 0.45
CA VAL A 61 -0.94 15.41 0.81
C VAL A 61 -0.52 14.00 1.26
N ASP A 62 0.11 13.23 0.36
CA ASP A 62 0.46 11.83 0.58
C ASP A 62 1.94 11.62 0.94
N PHE A 63 2.78 12.61 0.67
CA PHE A 63 4.20 12.63 1.04
C PHE A 63 4.74 14.06 1.12
N ARG A 64 5.86 14.24 1.82
CA ARG A 64 6.60 15.53 1.85
C ARG A 64 8.07 15.30 1.57
N ARG A 65 8.64 16.09 0.66
CA ARG A 65 10.09 16.06 0.35
C ARG A 65 10.99 16.44 1.52
N SER A 66 10.45 17.01 2.59
CA SER A 66 11.20 17.31 3.80
C SER A 66 11.67 16.06 4.55
N TYR A 67 11.02 14.91 4.34
CA TYR A 67 11.36 13.64 4.98
C TYR A 67 11.33 12.41 4.05
N ALA A 68 10.74 12.51 2.86
CA ALA A 68 10.71 11.42 1.88
C ALA A 68 11.66 11.73 0.71
N SER A 69 12.56 10.81 0.42
CA SER A 69 13.38 10.86 -0.80
C SER A 69 12.55 10.50 -2.04
N GLY A 70 13.06 10.81 -3.23
CA GLY A 70 12.45 10.32 -4.47
C GLY A 70 12.27 8.81 -4.47
N PHE A 71 13.28 8.07 -3.99
CA PHE A 71 13.22 6.61 -3.88
C PHE A 71 12.05 6.13 -3.00
N ASP A 72 11.81 6.78 -1.86
CA ASP A 72 10.70 6.42 -0.97
C ASP A 72 9.35 6.63 -1.66
N VAL A 73 9.19 7.75 -2.36
CA VAL A 73 7.97 8.06 -3.13
C VAL A 73 7.74 7.04 -4.24
N GLY A 74 8.78 6.72 -5.01
CA GLY A 74 8.70 5.72 -6.09
C GLY A 74 8.38 4.32 -5.58
N TRP A 75 8.99 3.89 -4.47
CA TRP A 75 8.69 2.62 -3.83
C TRP A 75 7.24 2.55 -3.34
N LYS A 76 6.80 3.58 -2.60
CA LYS A 76 5.45 3.64 -2.04
C LYS A 76 4.39 3.62 -3.13
N LEU A 77 4.59 4.36 -4.22
CA LEU A 77 3.67 4.40 -5.37
C LEU A 77 3.39 3.00 -5.96
N VAL A 78 4.43 2.17 -6.09
CA VAL A 78 4.25 0.78 -6.55
C VAL A 78 3.61 -0.09 -5.48
N ALA A 79 4.01 0.08 -4.21
CA ALA A 79 3.54 -0.73 -3.10
C ALA A 79 2.02 -0.60 -2.87
N ILE A 80 1.47 0.63 -2.94
CA ILE A 80 0.03 0.87 -2.75
C ILE A 80 -0.79 0.16 -3.82
N ASN A 81 -0.42 0.27 -5.08
CA ASN A 81 -1.09 -0.43 -6.19
C ASN A 81 -0.93 -1.97 -6.10
N ALA A 82 0.24 -2.45 -5.68
CA ALA A 82 0.47 -3.88 -5.48
C ALA A 82 -0.37 -4.42 -4.30
N SER A 83 -0.68 -3.59 -3.30
CA SER A 83 -1.56 -3.91 -2.19
C SER A 83 -3.00 -4.17 -2.64
N ASP A 84 -3.53 -3.33 -3.53
CA ASP A 84 -4.85 -3.55 -4.14
C ASP A 84 -4.94 -4.91 -4.83
N VAL A 85 -3.92 -5.23 -5.64
CA VAL A 85 -3.87 -6.53 -6.33
C VAL A 85 -3.76 -7.68 -5.33
N ALA A 86 -2.97 -7.51 -4.26
CA ALA A 86 -2.81 -8.49 -3.20
C ALA A 86 -4.11 -8.73 -2.44
N SER A 87 -4.89 -7.67 -2.17
CA SER A 87 -6.18 -7.75 -1.47
C SER A 87 -7.23 -8.58 -2.21
N MET A 88 -7.05 -8.74 -3.53
CA MET A 88 -7.89 -9.60 -4.37
C MET A 88 -7.35 -11.05 -4.51
N GLY A 89 -6.18 -11.35 -3.88
CA GLY A 89 -5.50 -12.65 -4.00
C GLY A 89 -4.67 -12.80 -5.27
N GLY A 90 -4.49 -11.72 -6.04
CA GLY A 90 -3.78 -11.71 -7.32
C GLY A 90 -2.26 -11.55 -7.19
N ARG A 91 -1.61 -11.56 -8.35
CA ARG A 91 -0.21 -11.16 -8.51
C ARG A 91 -0.12 -9.92 -9.40
N PRO A 92 0.63 -8.89 -9.03
CA PRO A 92 0.95 -7.79 -9.95
C PRO A 92 1.63 -8.32 -11.22
N TRP A 93 1.46 -7.61 -12.34
CA TRP A 93 2.03 -8.07 -13.62
C TRP A 93 2.64 -6.95 -14.44
N ARG A 94 1.88 -5.90 -14.80
CA ARG A 94 2.35 -4.78 -15.62
C ARG A 94 1.87 -3.47 -15.04
N ALA A 95 2.70 -2.44 -15.18
CA ALA A 95 2.38 -1.11 -14.71
C ALA A 95 2.85 -0.01 -15.67
N VAL A 96 2.16 1.11 -15.64
CA VAL A 96 2.58 2.39 -16.25
C VAL A 96 2.56 3.48 -15.19
N ALA A 97 3.58 4.35 -15.19
CA ALA A 97 3.71 5.41 -14.20
C ALA A 97 3.66 6.79 -14.88
N ASN A 98 2.90 7.73 -14.33
CA ASN A 98 2.80 9.08 -14.84
C ASN A 98 3.26 10.06 -13.76
N LEU A 99 4.05 11.06 -14.15
CA LEU A 99 4.60 12.08 -13.26
C LEU A 99 4.24 13.47 -13.77
N SER A 100 3.66 14.30 -12.90
CA SER A 100 3.50 15.73 -13.09
C SER A 100 4.52 16.44 -12.20
N LEU A 101 5.36 17.30 -12.79
CA LEU A 101 6.54 17.87 -12.14
C LEU A 101 6.59 19.39 -12.30
N PRO A 102 6.85 20.16 -11.22
CA PRO A 102 7.29 21.54 -11.32
C PRO A 102 8.57 21.69 -12.15
N GLU A 103 8.70 22.80 -12.89
CA GLU A 103 9.83 23.06 -13.77
C GLU A 103 11.19 23.13 -13.02
N ASP A 104 11.16 23.47 -11.74
CA ASP A 104 12.32 23.59 -10.85
C ASP A 104 12.63 22.31 -10.07
N THR A 105 11.91 21.21 -10.32
CA THR A 105 12.21 19.91 -9.71
C THR A 105 13.63 19.46 -10.09
N GLU A 106 14.41 19.06 -9.09
CA GLU A 106 15.76 18.55 -9.32
C GLU A 106 15.69 17.19 -10.04
N VAL A 107 16.51 17.04 -11.08
CA VAL A 107 16.62 15.77 -11.84
C VAL A 107 17.02 14.61 -10.91
N ALA A 108 17.87 14.89 -9.92
CA ALA A 108 18.28 13.88 -8.94
C ALA A 108 17.09 13.28 -8.16
N PHE A 109 16.09 14.10 -7.82
CA PHE A 109 14.87 13.59 -7.17
C PHE A 109 14.07 12.67 -8.10
N VAL A 110 14.00 13.01 -9.40
CA VAL A 110 13.30 12.18 -10.40
C VAL A 110 14.05 10.86 -10.64
N ASP A 111 15.38 10.90 -10.65
CA ASP A 111 16.21 9.69 -10.74
C ASP A 111 15.96 8.75 -9.56
N ASP A 112 16.03 9.28 -8.33
CA ASP A 112 15.73 8.52 -7.12
C ASP A 112 14.31 7.92 -7.15
N LEU A 113 13.32 8.70 -7.63
CA LEU A 113 11.94 8.24 -7.76
C LEU A 113 11.83 7.08 -8.77
N ALA A 114 12.47 7.22 -9.92
CA ALA A 114 12.49 6.16 -10.92
C ALA A 114 13.20 4.90 -10.41
N GLU A 115 14.33 5.06 -9.68
CA GLU A 115 15.02 3.93 -9.04
C GLU A 115 14.13 3.26 -7.98
N GLY A 116 13.37 4.02 -7.19
CA GLY A 116 12.40 3.50 -6.24
C GLY A 116 11.28 2.70 -6.90
N ILE A 117 10.72 3.19 -8.01
CA ILE A 117 9.73 2.46 -8.82
C ILE A 117 10.33 1.15 -9.33
N VAL A 118 11.52 1.19 -9.94
CA VAL A 118 12.16 0.01 -10.51
C VAL A 118 12.50 -1.03 -9.43
N ALA A 119 12.99 -0.58 -8.27
CA ALA A 119 13.29 -1.47 -7.15
C ALA A 119 12.03 -2.17 -6.62
N ALA A 120 10.93 -1.42 -6.45
CA ALA A 120 9.67 -1.98 -6.01
C ALA A 120 9.05 -2.91 -7.08
N CYS A 121 9.11 -2.56 -8.36
CA CYS A 121 8.70 -3.43 -9.45
C CYS A 121 9.51 -4.75 -9.46
N SER A 122 10.79 -4.70 -9.16
CA SER A 122 11.64 -5.89 -9.04
C SER A 122 11.27 -6.75 -7.84
N GLU A 123 10.91 -6.15 -6.68
CA GLU A 123 10.48 -6.89 -5.48
C GLU A 123 9.24 -7.77 -5.75
N TRP A 124 8.31 -7.28 -6.57
CA TRP A 124 7.04 -7.97 -6.85
C TRP A 124 6.91 -8.52 -8.27
N ASP A 125 8.02 -8.58 -9.04
CA ASP A 125 8.06 -9.12 -10.41
C ASP A 125 7.08 -8.42 -11.37
N ILE A 126 7.09 -7.07 -11.34
CA ILE A 126 6.22 -6.22 -12.14
C ILE A 126 7.00 -5.68 -13.35
N GLY A 127 6.47 -5.85 -14.55
CA GLY A 127 6.99 -5.15 -15.73
C GLY A 127 6.53 -3.70 -15.76
N LEU A 128 7.46 -2.74 -15.66
CA LEU A 128 7.19 -1.32 -15.93
C LEU A 128 7.25 -1.10 -17.43
N VAL A 129 6.09 -0.90 -18.06
CA VAL A 129 5.96 -0.98 -19.53
C VAL A 129 5.83 0.38 -20.22
N GLY A 130 5.74 1.46 -19.45
CA GLY A 130 5.64 2.82 -19.98
C GLY A 130 5.28 3.84 -18.93
N GLY A 131 4.95 5.04 -19.38
CA GLY A 131 4.54 6.14 -18.53
C GLY A 131 4.51 7.46 -19.31
N ASP A 132 4.25 8.55 -18.59
CA ASP A 132 4.19 9.89 -19.15
C ASP A 132 4.76 10.93 -18.17
N PHE A 133 5.26 12.04 -18.73
CA PHE A 133 5.68 13.22 -18.00
C PHE A 133 4.86 14.44 -18.40
N SER A 134 4.45 15.22 -17.43
CA SER A 134 3.79 16.50 -17.67
C SER A 134 4.31 17.58 -16.73
N ALA A 135 4.21 18.84 -17.15
CA ALA A 135 4.47 19.97 -16.28
C ALA A 135 3.33 20.13 -15.26
N GLY A 136 3.66 20.41 -14.01
CA GLY A 136 2.72 20.61 -12.91
C GLY A 136 3.11 21.74 -11.98
N ARG A 137 2.26 22.02 -10.99
CA ARG A 137 2.55 23.01 -9.94
C ARG A 137 3.12 22.39 -8.68
N GLU A 138 2.86 21.11 -8.48
CA GLU A 138 3.30 20.26 -7.39
C GLU A 138 3.70 18.89 -7.96
N ILE A 139 4.49 18.12 -7.25
CA ILE A 139 4.81 16.77 -7.69
C ILE A 139 3.58 15.89 -7.46
N SER A 140 3.09 15.31 -8.55
CA SER A 140 2.08 14.27 -8.50
C SER A 140 2.59 13.04 -9.23
N ALA A 141 2.45 11.88 -8.61
CA ALA A 141 2.88 10.61 -9.16
C ALA A 141 1.70 9.63 -9.16
N SER A 142 1.33 9.11 -10.32
CA SER A 142 0.30 8.08 -10.43
C SER A 142 0.82 6.83 -11.10
N LEU A 143 0.26 5.69 -10.74
CA LEU A 143 0.60 4.42 -11.35
C LEU A 143 -0.69 3.65 -11.63
N ALA A 144 -0.83 3.12 -12.85
CA ALA A 144 -1.87 2.17 -13.17
C ALA A 144 -1.25 0.77 -13.28
N MET A 145 -1.88 -0.22 -12.64
CA MET A 145 -1.35 -1.57 -12.54
C MET A 145 -2.36 -2.61 -13.02
N ILE A 146 -1.87 -3.56 -13.77
CA ILE A 146 -2.60 -4.78 -14.11
C ILE A 146 -2.03 -5.92 -13.27
N GLY A 147 -2.90 -6.58 -12.51
CA GLY A 147 -2.62 -7.85 -11.85
C GLY A 147 -3.32 -9.01 -12.54
N LEU A 148 -2.92 -10.22 -12.21
CA LEU A 148 -3.46 -11.47 -12.75
C LEU A 148 -3.96 -12.37 -11.63
N ILE A 149 -5.08 -13.05 -11.87
CA ILE A 149 -5.69 -13.98 -10.93
C ILE A 149 -6.42 -15.11 -11.67
N ASP A 150 -6.34 -16.33 -11.15
CA ASP A 150 -7.28 -17.39 -11.55
C ASP A 150 -8.71 -16.95 -11.19
N PRO A 151 -9.65 -16.91 -12.14
CA PRO A 151 -11.01 -16.44 -11.88
C PRO A 151 -11.72 -17.18 -10.73
N GLY A 152 -11.36 -18.44 -10.48
CA GLY A 152 -11.89 -19.25 -9.39
C GLY A 152 -11.33 -18.92 -8.00
N LEU A 153 -10.20 -18.22 -7.93
CA LEU A 153 -9.49 -17.92 -6.69
C LEU A 153 -9.62 -16.45 -6.24
N ARG A 154 -10.27 -15.60 -7.04
CA ARG A 154 -10.41 -14.18 -6.69
C ARG A 154 -11.16 -14.00 -5.37
N VAL A 155 -10.64 -13.14 -4.52
CA VAL A 155 -11.29 -12.73 -3.29
C VAL A 155 -11.87 -11.32 -3.46
N LEU A 156 -13.06 -11.09 -2.93
CA LEU A 156 -13.74 -9.80 -3.00
C LEU A 156 -13.87 -9.20 -1.59
N ARG A 157 -14.25 -7.93 -1.48
CA ARG A 157 -14.67 -7.31 -0.22
C ARG A 157 -15.98 -7.91 0.31
N SER A 158 -16.79 -8.51 -0.57
CA SER A 158 -18.04 -9.22 -0.26
C SER A 158 -17.80 -10.71 -0.10
N GLY A 159 -18.60 -11.37 0.76
CA GLY A 159 -18.53 -12.83 0.98
C GLY A 159 -18.31 -13.23 2.43
N ALA A 160 -18.16 -12.26 3.33
CA ALA A 160 -18.17 -12.53 4.75
C ALA A 160 -19.57 -13.01 5.21
N ASN A 161 -19.61 -13.99 6.11
CA ASN A 161 -20.85 -14.51 6.67
C ASN A 161 -20.79 -14.51 8.19
N PRO A 162 -21.93 -14.36 8.89
CA PRO A 162 -21.97 -14.47 10.33
C PRO A 162 -21.34 -15.80 10.82
N GLY A 163 -20.50 -15.70 11.86
CA GLY A 163 -19.70 -16.81 12.37
C GLY A 163 -18.31 -16.94 11.76
N HIS A 164 -18.01 -16.26 10.66
CA HIS A 164 -16.64 -16.20 10.13
C HIS A 164 -15.69 -15.50 11.10
N ILE A 165 -14.45 -15.97 11.13
CA ILE A 165 -13.36 -15.34 11.87
C ILE A 165 -12.91 -14.10 11.11
N LEU A 166 -12.73 -12.98 11.81
CA LEU A 166 -12.11 -11.77 11.30
C LEU A 166 -10.63 -11.77 11.66
N CYS A 167 -9.76 -11.60 10.66
CA CYS A 167 -8.31 -11.70 10.80
C CYS A 167 -7.61 -10.54 10.13
N VAL A 168 -6.35 -10.29 10.55
CA VAL A 168 -5.44 -9.36 9.89
C VAL A 168 -4.03 -9.96 9.79
N THR A 169 -3.33 -9.69 8.70
CA THR A 169 -1.91 -10.05 8.54
C THR A 169 -1.01 -9.07 9.29
N GLY A 170 0.20 -9.49 9.63
CA GLY A 170 1.27 -8.63 10.16
C GLY A 170 0.89 -7.86 11.41
N ALA A 171 1.18 -6.57 11.43
CA ALA A 171 0.96 -5.65 12.55
C ALA A 171 0.45 -4.28 12.08
N LEU A 172 -0.35 -3.63 12.91
CA LEU A 172 -1.05 -2.39 12.63
C LEU A 172 -0.43 -1.18 13.34
N GLY A 173 -0.65 0.00 12.78
CA GLY A 173 -0.25 1.30 13.31
C GLY A 173 1.20 1.68 13.02
N GLY A 174 1.97 0.79 12.39
CA GLY A 174 3.40 1.04 12.12
C GLY A 174 3.63 2.21 11.19
N SER A 175 2.83 2.36 10.12
CA SER A 175 2.91 3.49 9.21
C SER A 175 2.54 4.81 9.90
N ALA A 176 1.42 4.86 10.61
CA ALA A 176 1.01 6.05 11.35
C ALA A 176 2.01 6.43 12.44
N GLY A 177 2.60 5.43 13.14
CA GLY A 177 3.70 5.67 14.08
C GLY A 177 4.95 6.26 13.41
N GLY A 178 5.28 5.80 12.21
CA GLY A 178 6.38 6.34 11.40
C GLY A 178 6.13 7.80 10.98
N LEU A 179 4.91 8.13 10.60
CA LEU A 179 4.52 9.50 10.29
C LEU A 179 4.67 10.42 11.51
N VAL A 180 4.21 10.01 12.70
CA VAL A 180 4.42 10.78 13.95
C VAL A 180 5.90 11.01 14.20
N VAL A 181 6.75 9.98 14.04
CA VAL A 181 8.22 10.13 14.20
C VAL A 181 8.79 11.17 13.25
N LEU A 182 8.34 11.20 12.00
CA LEU A 182 8.82 12.14 10.98
C LEU A 182 8.33 13.57 11.21
N GLU A 183 7.04 13.74 11.53
CA GLU A 183 6.45 15.08 11.72
C GLU A 183 6.88 15.75 13.03
N GLU A 184 7.05 14.99 14.11
CA GLU A 184 7.51 15.51 15.41
C GLU A 184 9.05 15.59 15.50
N GLY A 185 9.79 15.16 14.46
CA GLY A 185 11.25 15.24 14.41
C GLY A 185 11.93 14.41 15.51
N ILE A 186 11.40 13.19 15.75
CA ILE A 186 12.01 12.27 16.74
C ILE A 186 13.23 11.61 16.10
N ASP A 187 14.43 12.10 16.42
CA ASP A 187 15.66 11.77 15.68
C ASP A 187 16.37 10.50 16.16
N ASP A 188 16.09 10.00 17.36
CA ASP A 188 16.82 8.86 17.93
C ASP A 188 15.89 7.88 18.67
N GLY A 189 16.23 6.59 18.58
CA GLY A 189 15.53 5.54 19.31
C GLY A 189 15.55 4.18 18.62
N PRO A 190 15.41 3.09 19.39
CA PRO A 190 15.63 1.73 18.89
C PRO A 190 14.62 1.28 17.83
N SER A 191 13.43 1.88 17.78
CA SER A 191 12.38 1.53 16.82
C SER A 191 12.10 2.59 15.78
N ARG A 192 12.82 3.71 15.81
CA ARG A 192 12.63 4.84 14.90
C ARG A 192 12.67 4.41 13.44
N ASP A 193 13.77 3.81 13.02
CA ASP A 193 14.01 3.47 11.61
C ASP A 193 13.02 2.40 11.12
N ALA A 194 12.59 1.49 12.00
CA ALA A 194 11.57 0.50 11.67
C ALA A 194 10.22 1.17 11.39
N LEU A 195 9.74 2.07 12.26
CA LEU A 195 8.49 2.81 12.07
C LEU A 195 8.56 3.71 10.83
N VAL A 196 9.66 4.47 10.66
CA VAL A 196 9.86 5.30 9.47
C VAL A 196 9.84 4.47 8.19
N SER A 197 10.48 3.30 8.20
CA SER A 197 10.46 2.40 7.04
C SER A 197 9.06 1.86 6.75
N ARG A 198 8.24 1.61 7.77
CA ARG A 198 6.84 1.20 7.58
C ARG A 198 6.03 2.26 6.85
N HIS A 199 6.27 3.54 7.13
CA HIS A 199 5.60 4.66 6.48
C HIS A 199 6.13 4.94 5.08
N LEU A 200 7.45 5.08 4.93
CA LEU A 200 8.07 5.50 3.67
C LEU A 200 8.16 4.36 2.64
N ARG A 201 8.36 3.12 3.09
CA ARG A 201 8.55 1.93 2.24
C ARG A 201 7.66 0.77 2.68
N PRO A 202 6.33 0.94 2.58
CA PRO A 202 5.40 -0.13 2.95
C PRO A 202 5.65 -1.37 2.09
N ARG A 203 5.21 -2.53 2.60
CA ARG A 203 5.31 -3.81 1.89
C ARG A 203 3.93 -4.34 1.56
N ALA A 204 3.59 -4.36 0.27
CA ALA A 204 2.38 -5.01 -0.20
C ALA A 204 2.41 -6.52 0.12
N ARG A 205 1.32 -7.05 0.65
CA ARG A 205 1.17 -8.44 1.10
C ARG A 205 0.81 -9.40 -0.07
N VAL A 206 1.58 -9.30 -1.17
CA VAL A 206 1.31 -10.07 -2.40
C VAL A 206 1.40 -11.57 -2.18
N ARG A 207 2.43 -12.05 -1.45
CA ARG A 207 2.60 -13.49 -1.18
C ARG A 207 1.51 -14.00 -0.25
N GLU A 208 1.13 -13.21 0.74
CA GLU A 208 0.10 -13.50 1.72
C GLU A 208 -1.29 -13.53 1.05
N GLY A 209 -1.62 -12.54 0.22
CA GLY A 209 -2.87 -12.49 -0.55
C GLY A 209 -3.04 -13.74 -1.42
N ARG A 210 -1.99 -14.12 -2.14
CA ARG A 210 -1.99 -15.36 -2.95
C ARG A 210 -2.12 -16.62 -2.10
N ALA A 211 -1.49 -16.65 -0.92
CA ALA A 211 -1.61 -17.79 0.00
C ALA A 211 -3.02 -17.95 0.57
N LEU A 212 -3.75 -16.82 0.70
CA LEU A 212 -5.12 -16.76 1.21
C LEU A 212 -6.18 -16.95 0.11
N ALA A 213 -5.81 -16.82 -1.17
CA ALA A 213 -6.71 -17.06 -2.29
C ALA A 213 -7.33 -18.47 -2.23
N GLY A 214 -8.65 -18.54 -2.35
CA GLY A 214 -9.42 -19.77 -2.20
C GLY A 214 -9.70 -20.21 -0.75
N LEU A 215 -9.15 -19.53 0.27
CA LEU A 215 -9.46 -19.75 1.69
C LEU A 215 -10.24 -18.57 2.29
N ALA A 216 -9.84 -17.34 2.00
CA ALA A 216 -10.53 -16.14 2.47
C ALA A 216 -11.91 -16.03 1.81
N SER A 217 -12.93 -15.72 2.61
CA SER A 217 -14.29 -15.49 2.14
C SER A 217 -14.53 -14.03 1.72
N ALA A 218 -13.85 -13.07 2.37
CA ALA A 218 -13.76 -11.68 1.96
C ALA A 218 -12.38 -11.13 2.36
N MET A 219 -11.86 -10.15 1.62
CA MET A 219 -10.56 -9.55 1.88
C MET A 219 -10.49 -8.13 1.34
N ILE A 220 -9.75 -7.27 2.03
CA ILE A 220 -9.41 -5.89 1.68
C ILE A 220 -8.04 -5.59 2.28
N ASP A 221 -7.27 -4.66 1.73
CA ASP A 221 -6.10 -4.14 2.41
C ASP A 221 -6.45 -3.02 3.40
N VAL A 222 -5.54 -2.73 4.32
CA VAL A 222 -5.68 -1.66 5.32
C VAL A 222 -4.91 -0.44 4.81
N SER A 223 -5.62 0.42 4.08
CA SER A 223 -5.09 1.64 3.45
C SER A 223 -5.52 2.92 4.17
N ASP A 224 -6.80 3.03 4.53
CA ASP A 224 -7.38 4.20 5.20
C ASP A 224 -7.44 4.04 6.73
N GLY A 225 -7.02 2.88 7.22
CA GLY A 225 -7.05 2.46 8.62
C GLY A 225 -8.10 1.39 8.90
N LEU A 226 -7.79 0.54 9.87
CA LEU A 226 -8.58 -0.66 10.16
C LEU A 226 -10.08 -0.37 10.29
N ALA A 227 -10.47 0.72 10.98
CA ALA A 227 -11.88 1.04 11.19
C ALA A 227 -12.60 1.43 9.88
N VAL A 228 -11.93 2.15 8.99
CA VAL A 228 -12.50 2.56 7.70
C VAL A 228 -12.64 1.36 6.79
N ASP A 229 -11.58 0.57 6.63
CA ASP A 229 -11.54 -0.57 5.72
C ASP A 229 -12.44 -1.72 6.17
N LEU A 230 -12.53 -1.95 7.49
CA LEU A 230 -13.52 -2.86 8.07
C LEU A 230 -14.96 -2.42 7.74
N GLY A 231 -15.22 -1.12 7.75
CA GLY A 231 -16.51 -0.57 7.32
C GLY A 231 -16.83 -0.89 5.87
N HIS A 232 -15.85 -0.83 4.97
CA HIS A 232 -16.01 -1.21 3.57
C HIS A 232 -16.29 -2.71 3.41
N LEU A 233 -15.57 -3.57 4.12
CA LEU A 233 -15.75 -5.02 4.08
C LEU A 233 -17.13 -5.44 4.62
N THR A 234 -17.51 -4.90 5.78
CA THR A 234 -18.81 -5.23 6.40
C THR A 234 -19.98 -4.73 5.57
N ALA A 235 -19.90 -3.52 5.02
CA ALA A 235 -20.92 -2.97 4.12
C ALA A 235 -21.06 -3.78 2.83
N ALA A 236 -19.95 -4.16 2.18
CA ALA A 236 -19.96 -4.97 0.96
C ALA A 236 -20.53 -6.37 1.18
N SER A 237 -20.37 -6.91 2.39
CA SER A 237 -20.87 -8.23 2.79
C SER A 237 -22.25 -8.20 3.44
N HIS A 238 -22.81 -7.03 3.74
CA HIS A 238 -24.08 -6.83 4.46
C HIS A 238 -24.12 -7.52 5.83
N VAL A 239 -23.03 -7.40 6.59
CA VAL A 239 -22.86 -8.04 7.91
C VAL A 239 -22.37 -7.03 8.94
N GLY A 240 -22.45 -7.40 10.22
CA GLY A 240 -21.75 -6.72 11.30
C GLY A 240 -20.49 -7.49 11.75
N CYS A 241 -19.85 -6.97 12.78
CA CYS A 241 -18.69 -7.63 13.37
C CYS A 241 -18.52 -7.23 14.84
N GLU A 242 -17.77 -8.04 15.56
CA GLU A 242 -17.27 -7.71 16.90
C GLU A 242 -15.75 -7.85 16.89
N VAL A 243 -15.04 -6.73 17.07
CA VAL A 243 -13.57 -6.67 17.14
C VAL A 243 -13.14 -6.52 18.58
N THR A 244 -12.16 -7.31 19.00
CA THR A 244 -11.52 -7.26 20.32
C THR A 244 -10.27 -6.39 20.22
N VAL A 245 -10.27 -5.22 20.86
CA VAL A 245 -9.15 -4.26 20.79
C VAL A 245 -7.84 -4.86 21.29
N GLU A 246 -7.90 -5.66 22.37
CA GLU A 246 -6.74 -6.31 22.97
C GLU A 246 -6.11 -7.41 22.08
N ALA A 247 -6.85 -7.85 21.05
CA ALA A 247 -6.37 -8.84 20.08
C ALA A 247 -5.70 -8.20 18.84
N LEU A 248 -5.70 -6.88 18.73
CA LEU A 248 -5.05 -6.19 17.61
C LEU A 248 -3.53 -6.40 17.67
N PRO A 249 -2.90 -6.89 16.59
CA PRO A 249 -1.46 -7.01 16.52
C PRO A 249 -0.84 -5.61 16.28
N LEU A 250 -0.41 -4.96 17.35
CA LEU A 250 0.25 -3.65 17.27
C LEU A 250 1.70 -3.80 16.81
N ASP A 251 2.18 -2.84 16.01
CA ASP A 251 3.60 -2.77 15.68
C ASP A 251 4.44 -2.59 16.95
N ASP A 252 5.53 -3.34 17.05
CA ASP A 252 6.39 -3.33 18.26
C ASP A 252 7.00 -1.95 18.53
N GLY A 253 7.21 -1.15 17.50
CA GLY A 253 7.72 0.22 17.61
C GLY A 253 6.79 1.18 18.32
N LEU A 254 5.48 0.92 18.33
CA LEU A 254 4.49 1.80 18.96
C LEU A 254 4.64 1.86 20.49
N ARG A 255 5.12 0.80 21.15
CA ARG A 255 5.39 0.81 22.59
C ARG A 255 6.53 1.78 22.93
N TRP A 256 7.59 1.76 22.12
CA TRP A 256 8.67 2.73 22.25
C TRP A 256 8.17 4.15 21.98
N LEU A 257 7.44 4.36 20.89
CA LEU A 257 6.89 5.68 20.55
C LEU A 257 6.04 6.27 21.68
N GLY A 258 5.10 5.51 22.25
CA GLY A 258 4.30 5.93 23.40
C GLY A 258 5.13 6.24 24.67
N SER A 259 6.35 5.69 24.79
CA SER A 259 7.23 6.01 25.93
C SER A 259 8.00 7.33 25.77
N VAL A 260 8.29 7.74 24.54
CA VAL A 260 9.03 8.99 24.21
C VAL A 260 8.10 10.13 23.82
N HIS A 261 6.89 9.82 23.36
CA HIS A 261 5.85 10.76 23.01
C HIS A 261 4.53 10.35 23.72
N PRO A 262 4.33 10.78 24.98
CA PRO A 262 3.23 10.28 25.83
C PRO A 262 1.81 10.58 25.34
N ASP A 263 1.65 11.55 24.44
CA ASP A 263 0.35 11.89 23.82
C ASP A 263 -0.05 10.92 22.71
N THR A 264 0.86 10.01 22.33
CA THR A 264 0.55 8.97 21.33
C THR A 264 -0.30 7.86 21.94
N ASP A 265 -1.42 7.58 21.30
CA ASP A 265 -2.25 6.40 21.58
C ASP A 265 -1.95 5.27 20.59
N PRO A 266 -1.17 4.23 20.96
CA PRO A 266 -0.86 3.12 20.07
C PRO A 266 -2.10 2.39 19.53
N GLY A 267 -3.15 2.26 20.34
CA GLY A 267 -4.40 1.64 19.96
C GLY A 267 -5.16 2.49 18.92
N GLY A 268 -5.17 3.81 19.15
CA GLY A 268 -5.73 4.78 18.20
C GLY A 268 -5.00 4.76 16.86
N LEU A 269 -3.66 4.74 16.85
CA LEU A 269 -2.86 4.63 15.63
C LEU A 269 -3.15 3.33 14.86
N ALA A 270 -3.31 2.21 15.53
CA ALA A 270 -3.63 0.94 14.89
C ALA A 270 -5.07 0.84 14.34
N LEU A 271 -6.00 1.61 14.90
CA LEU A 271 -7.40 1.61 14.48
C LEU A 271 -7.69 2.62 13.36
N LEU A 272 -7.06 3.80 13.46
CA LEU A 272 -7.39 4.97 12.64
C LEU A 272 -6.26 5.39 11.71
N GLY A 273 -5.04 4.90 11.97
CA GLY A 273 -3.89 5.15 11.13
C GLY A 273 -3.98 4.37 9.82
N GLY A 274 -3.79 5.06 8.72
CA GLY A 274 -3.75 4.45 7.39
C GLY A 274 -2.36 3.97 6.98
N GLU A 275 -2.29 3.41 5.77
CA GLU A 275 -1.08 3.03 5.05
C GLU A 275 -0.28 1.88 5.68
N ASP A 276 -0.90 1.01 6.48
CA ASP A 276 -0.24 -0.20 6.95
C ASP A 276 -0.10 -1.27 5.84
N PHE A 277 -1.01 -1.25 4.85
CA PHE A 277 -1.08 -2.19 3.72
C PHE A 277 -0.99 -3.67 4.14
N GLU A 278 -1.55 -3.96 5.32
CA GLU A 278 -1.84 -5.31 5.76
C GLU A 278 -3.17 -5.79 5.14
N LEU A 279 -3.43 -7.10 5.14
CA LEU A 279 -4.68 -7.65 4.63
C LEU A 279 -5.66 -7.92 5.79
N LEU A 280 -6.82 -7.27 5.73
CA LEU A 280 -7.97 -7.55 6.58
C LEU A 280 -8.88 -8.55 5.85
N LEU A 281 -9.20 -9.66 6.49
CA LEU A 281 -9.91 -10.77 5.83
C LEU A 281 -10.83 -11.52 6.77
N THR A 282 -11.73 -12.29 6.16
CA THR A 282 -12.62 -13.21 6.86
C THR A 282 -12.42 -14.64 6.42
N LEU A 283 -12.56 -15.59 7.34
CA LEU A 283 -12.37 -17.02 7.13
C LEU A 283 -13.53 -17.81 7.72
N ASP A 284 -13.97 -18.86 7.03
CA ASP A 284 -14.66 -19.95 7.71
C ASP A 284 -13.75 -20.56 8.77
N GLY A 285 -14.30 -20.91 9.94
CA GLY A 285 -13.51 -21.43 11.07
C GLY A 285 -12.72 -22.69 10.74
N GLY A 286 -13.20 -23.50 9.78
CA GLY A 286 -12.51 -24.71 9.32
C GLY A 286 -11.24 -24.41 8.51
N ASN A 287 -11.10 -23.22 7.96
CA ASN A 287 -9.93 -22.82 7.14
C ASN A 287 -8.82 -22.13 7.97
N TRP A 288 -9.05 -21.89 9.27
CA TRP A 288 -8.13 -21.10 10.11
C TRP A 288 -6.70 -21.66 10.16
N ASP A 289 -6.56 -22.94 10.50
CA ASP A 289 -5.22 -23.53 10.69
C ASP A 289 -4.45 -23.58 9.37
N GLU A 290 -5.12 -23.84 8.25
CA GLU A 290 -4.51 -23.84 6.92
C GLU A 290 -4.12 -22.43 6.49
N ALA A 291 -5.00 -21.44 6.63
CA ALA A 291 -4.72 -20.04 6.28
C ALA A 291 -3.53 -19.51 7.08
N ARG A 292 -3.53 -19.75 8.40
CA ARG A 292 -2.43 -19.37 9.28
C ARG A 292 -1.11 -20.00 8.86
N ALA A 293 -1.09 -21.31 8.64
CA ALA A 293 0.12 -22.02 8.22
C ALA A 293 0.66 -21.50 6.87
N ARG A 294 -0.22 -21.19 5.89
CA ARG A 294 0.18 -20.65 4.60
C ARG A 294 0.77 -19.25 4.71
N VAL A 295 0.18 -18.36 5.53
CA VAL A 295 0.68 -17.00 5.75
C VAL A 295 2.01 -17.03 6.53
N GLU A 296 2.13 -17.87 7.56
CA GLU A 296 3.39 -18.03 8.30
C GLU A 296 4.51 -18.60 7.41
N ALA A 297 4.19 -19.48 6.46
CA ALA A 297 5.17 -20.03 5.51
C ALA A 297 5.77 -18.97 4.55
N VAL A 298 5.09 -17.85 4.33
CA VAL A 298 5.61 -16.72 3.54
C VAL A 298 6.24 -15.62 4.41
N GLY A 299 6.33 -15.83 5.73
CA GLY A 299 7.10 -15.00 6.66
C GLY A 299 6.28 -13.92 7.38
N THR A 300 4.94 -13.99 7.35
CA THR A 300 4.06 -13.01 8.00
C THR A 300 3.14 -13.70 9.01
N SER A 301 2.76 -13.03 10.09
CA SER A 301 1.79 -13.54 11.05
C SER A 301 0.36 -13.33 10.54
N LEU A 302 -0.57 -14.18 10.98
CA LEU A 302 -2.01 -13.99 10.82
C LEU A 302 -2.66 -13.99 12.21
N SER A 303 -3.35 -12.91 12.54
CA SER A 303 -3.95 -12.69 13.86
C SER A 303 -5.48 -12.68 13.78
N ARG A 304 -6.14 -13.39 14.69
CA ARG A 304 -7.60 -13.28 14.87
C ARG A 304 -7.88 -12.05 15.69
N ILE A 305 -8.70 -11.14 15.15
CA ILE A 305 -9.04 -9.86 15.81
C ILE A 305 -10.53 -9.77 16.18
N GLY A 306 -11.36 -10.70 15.68
CA GLY A 306 -12.80 -10.65 15.94
C GLY A 306 -13.59 -11.73 15.24
N THR A 307 -14.88 -11.47 15.12
CA THR A 307 -15.84 -12.38 14.49
C THR A 307 -16.90 -11.57 13.72
N ILE A 308 -17.35 -12.10 12.58
CA ILE A 308 -18.45 -11.54 11.79
C ILE A 308 -19.78 -11.94 12.42
N THR A 309 -20.72 -11.00 12.48
CA THR A 309 -22.04 -11.17 13.11
C THR A 309 -23.18 -10.72 12.18
N ASP A 310 -24.39 -11.08 12.53
CA ASP A 310 -25.62 -10.54 11.88
C ASP A 310 -26.12 -9.24 12.53
N GLY A 311 -25.44 -8.79 13.60
CA GLY A 311 -25.75 -7.56 14.35
C GLY A 311 -25.02 -6.32 13.82
N PRO A 312 -24.96 -5.24 14.61
CA PRO A 312 -24.19 -4.06 14.26
C PRO A 312 -22.68 -4.32 14.28
N ALA A 313 -21.93 -3.57 13.47
CA ALA A 313 -20.48 -3.62 13.50
C ALA A 313 -19.92 -2.81 14.66
N ARG A 314 -19.02 -3.42 15.47
CA ARG A 314 -18.44 -2.81 16.67
C ARG A 314 -16.96 -3.14 16.82
N ILE A 315 -16.23 -2.20 17.45
CA ILE A 315 -14.84 -2.37 17.90
C ILE A 315 -14.80 -2.05 19.39
N GLY A 316 -14.44 -3.02 20.22
CA GLY A 316 -14.40 -2.84 21.69
C GLY A 316 -15.74 -2.43 22.27
N GLY A 317 -16.85 -2.93 21.73
CA GLY A 317 -18.21 -2.57 22.14
C GLY A 317 -18.70 -1.19 21.64
N ARG A 318 -17.83 -0.35 21.03
CA ARG A 318 -18.17 0.93 20.43
C ARG A 318 -18.59 0.72 18.97
N ASP A 319 -19.64 1.43 18.54
CA ASP A 319 -20.13 1.41 17.15
C ASP A 319 -19.04 1.78 16.15
N LEU A 320 -18.92 1.00 15.08
CA LEU A 320 -17.89 1.17 14.04
C LEU A 320 -17.99 2.55 13.34
N GLU A 321 -19.21 3.05 13.09
CA GLU A 321 -19.38 4.35 12.44
C GLU A 321 -18.82 5.52 13.26
N LYS A 322 -18.77 5.38 14.59
CA LYS A 322 -18.11 6.39 15.44
C LYS A 322 -16.59 6.37 15.32
N TRP A 323 -16.01 5.22 15.10
CA TRP A 323 -14.58 5.09 14.80
C TRP A 323 -14.26 5.64 13.42
N ARG A 324 -15.02 5.27 12.40
CA ARG A 324 -14.86 5.76 11.03
C ARG A 324 -14.92 7.28 10.92
N ALA A 325 -15.80 7.92 11.69
CA ALA A 325 -15.93 9.39 11.71
C ALA A 325 -14.66 10.10 12.25
N GLU A 326 -13.79 9.41 12.98
CA GLU A 326 -12.51 9.89 13.50
C GLU A 326 -11.33 9.54 12.56
N GLY A 327 -11.54 8.64 11.59
CA GLY A 327 -10.52 8.20 10.64
C GLY A 327 -10.23 9.20 9.54
N TRP A 328 -9.29 8.82 8.65
CA TRP A 328 -8.92 9.62 7.50
C TRP A 328 -10.03 9.63 6.44
N GLU A 329 -10.22 10.77 5.79
CA GLU A 329 -11.11 10.92 4.63
C GLU A 329 -10.51 11.98 3.69
N HIS A 330 -10.18 11.58 2.46
CA HIS A 330 -9.75 12.51 1.42
C HIS A 330 -10.86 13.54 1.13
N LEU A 331 -10.47 14.77 0.78
CA LEU A 331 -11.36 15.89 0.43
C LEU A 331 -12.23 16.42 1.59
N ARG A 332 -12.00 15.97 2.82
CA ARG A 332 -12.64 16.56 4.00
C ARG A 332 -11.80 17.74 4.49
N SER A 333 -12.38 18.95 4.53
CA SER A 333 -11.75 20.11 5.20
C SER A 333 -11.58 19.81 6.68
N ARG A 334 -10.36 19.88 7.17
CA ARG A 334 -10.02 19.83 8.61
C ARG A 334 -10.21 21.16 9.28
#